data_d7117eaff4d0ea9a449ff604ab89558b
#
_entry.id   d7117eaff4d0ea9a449ff604ab89558b
#
_cell.length_a   1.000
_cell.length_b   1.000
_cell.length_c   1.000
_cell.angle_alpha   90.00
_cell.angle_beta   90.00
_cell.angle_gamma   90.00
#
_symmetry.space_group_name_H-M   'P 1'
#
loop_
_entity.id
_entity.type
_entity.pdbx_description
1 polymer ?
#
loop_
_entity_poly.entity_id
_entity_poly.type
_entity_poly.pdbx_seq_one_letter_code
_entity_poly.pdbx_strand_id
1 'polypeptide(L)'
;SGTDDAGQPKDAVVKIGPSFALANESGTGPYKVVEWEQGAKYVLERFADYWDKNSPGNVAKIVLTPIKEDATRVAALLSGDVDFIAPVPPQDFERIRKDGKVKLVTYSGGRIITIQLNQKRRAEFADVRVRQAIVHAINNVGIVKKIMKGTATPAGQQGPKGYMGYNPALVPRYDLEKAKDLMKETGLENGFECTMIAPNNRYVNDEKIAEAVVSMLSKIKIKVNLKTMPKAQYWDEFD
;
A
#
# COMPACT_ATOMS: atom_id res chain seq x y z
N SER A 1 -30.27 -9.23 -0.15
CA SER A 1 -30.43 -10.59 0.33
C SER A 1 -31.90 -10.94 0.32
N GLY A 2 -32.28 -11.95 -0.40
CA GLY A 2 -33.62 -12.53 -0.46
C GLY A 2 -33.47 -14.03 -0.66
N THR A 3 -34.56 -14.77 -0.48
CA THR A 3 -34.63 -16.18 -0.82
C THR A 3 -35.21 -16.36 -2.23
N ASP A 4 -34.86 -17.42 -2.93
CA ASP A 4 -35.51 -17.86 -4.13
C ASP A 4 -36.85 -18.56 -3.81
N ASP A 5 -37.57 -19.01 -4.84
CA ASP A 5 -38.86 -19.66 -4.68
C ASP A 5 -38.78 -21.00 -3.91
N ALA A 6 -37.58 -21.53 -3.73
CA ALA A 6 -37.30 -22.73 -2.92
C ALA A 6 -36.83 -22.37 -1.49
N GLY A 7 -36.87 -21.08 -1.09
CA GLY A 7 -36.42 -20.59 0.23
C GLY A 7 -34.90 -20.55 0.43
N GLN A 8 -34.12 -20.73 -0.66
CA GLN A 8 -32.65 -20.67 -0.58
C GLN A 8 -32.17 -19.21 -0.72
N PRO A 9 -31.07 -18.84 -0.01
CA PRO A 9 -30.49 -17.50 -0.16
C PRO A 9 -30.15 -17.19 -1.62
N LYS A 10 -30.67 -16.06 -2.13
CA LYS A 10 -30.28 -15.56 -3.45
C LYS A 10 -28.89 -14.95 -3.36
N ASP A 11 -27.91 -15.60 -3.93
CA ASP A 11 -26.62 -14.97 -4.18
C ASP A 11 -26.70 -14.12 -5.46
N ALA A 12 -27.11 -12.87 -5.29
CA ALA A 12 -27.29 -11.96 -6.40
C ALA A 12 -25.96 -11.64 -7.12
N VAL A 13 -24.83 -11.71 -6.40
CA VAL A 13 -23.50 -11.50 -7.00
C VAL A 13 -23.16 -12.64 -7.94
N VAL A 14 -23.48 -13.88 -7.59
CA VAL A 14 -23.28 -15.06 -8.46
C VAL A 14 -24.22 -15.05 -9.66
N LYS A 15 -25.51 -14.70 -9.45
CA LYS A 15 -26.53 -14.73 -10.52
C LYS A 15 -26.46 -13.54 -11.49
N ILE A 16 -26.16 -12.33 -10.97
CA ILE A 16 -26.20 -11.08 -11.76
C ILE A 16 -24.76 -10.64 -12.14
N GLY A 17 -23.77 -11.17 -11.45
CA GLY A 17 -22.35 -10.87 -11.66
C GLY A 17 -21.85 -9.65 -10.89
N PRO A 18 -20.59 -9.25 -11.08
CA PRO A 18 -19.93 -8.17 -10.35
C PRO A 18 -20.65 -6.81 -10.44
N SER A 19 -21.39 -6.55 -11.52
CA SER A 19 -22.16 -5.31 -11.71
C SER A 19 -23.23 -5.09 -10.63
N PHE A 20 -23.76 -6.16 -10.04
CA PHE A 20 -24.70 -6.03 -8.92
C PHE A 20 -24.04 -5.36 -7.71
N ALA A 21 -22.83 -5.78 -7.34
CA ALA A 21 -22.10 -5.21 -6.22
C ALA A 21 -21.70 -3.74 -6.41
N LEU A 22 -21.66 -3.26 -7.66
CA LEU A 22 -21.39 -1.85 -7.97
C LEU A 22 -22.58 -0.92 -7.66
N ALA A 23 -23.79 -1.45 -7.58
CA ALA A 23 -25.02 -0.67 -7.38
C ALA A 23 -25.76 -1.04 -6.09
N ASN A 24 -25.36 -2.11 -5.41
CA ASN A 24 -26.08 -2.63 -4.25
C ASN A 24 -25.09 -2.91 -3.10
N GLU A 25 -25.45 -2.43 -1.91
CA GLU A 25 -24.72 -2.78 -0.70
C GLU A 25 -25.31 -4.03 -0.02
N SER A 26 -24.46 -4.80 0.65
CA SER A 26 -24.86 -5.90 1.52
C SER A 26 -23.90 -5.99 2.71
N GLY A 27 -23.78 -4.87 3.43
CA GLY A 27 -22.90 -4.75 4.59
C GLY A 27 -23.61 -5.07 5.90
N THR A 28 -22.83 -5.34 6.95
CA THR A 28 -23.31 -5.57 8.33
C THR A 28 -22.85 -4.47 9.28
N GLY A 29 -22.37 -3.34 8.75
CA GLY A 29 -21.81 -2.22 9.50
C GLY A 29 -22.88 -1.23 10.01
N PRO A 30 -22.44 -0.24 10.83
CA PRO A 30 -23.36 0.75 11.45
C PRO A 30 -23.79 1.87 10.51
N TYR A 31 -23.40 1.84 9.23
CA TYR A 31 -23.76 2.84 8.23
C TYR A 31 -24.34 2.19 6.99
N LYS A 32 -25.29 2.88 6.35
CA LYS A 32 -25.87 2.52 5.04
C LYS A 32 -25.44 3.50 3.97
N VAL A 33 -25.22 3.01 2.75
CA VAL A 33 -24.99 3.85 1.58
C VAL A 33 -26.30 4.51 1.17
N VAL A 34 -26.29 5.83 1.03
CA VAL A 34 -27.45 6.59 0.56
C VAL A 34 -27.21 7.25 -0.80
N GLU A 35 -25.94 7.42 -1.17
CA GLU A 35 -25.56 7.95 -2.47
C GLU A 35 -24.20 7.42 -2.87
N TRP A 36 -24.06 7.01 -4.12
CA TRP A 36 -22.78 6.62 -4.69
C TRP A 36 -22.66 7.09 -6.14
N GLU A 37 -21.69 7.98 -6.33
CA GLU A 37 -21.25 8.43 -7.65
C GLU A 37 -19.81 7.95 -7.85
N GLN A 38 -19.62 7.02 -8.78
CA GLN A 38 -18.33 6.35 -8.97
C GLN A 38 -17.21 7.34 -9.32
N GLY A 39 -16.18 7.35 -8.47
CA GLY A 39 -15.01 8.24 -8.63
C GLY A 39 -15.22 9.67 -8.15
N ALA A 40 -16.41 10.07 -7.73
CA ALA A 40 -16.72 11.41 -7.28
C ALA A 40 -17.13 11.45 -5.80
N LYS A 41 -18.13 10.67 -5.40
CA LYS A 41 -18.69 10.77 -4.06
C LYS A 41 -19.28 9.45 -3.56
N TYR A 42 -19.13 9.20 -2.26
CA TYR A 42 -19.74 8.07 -1.57
C TYR A 42 -20.29 8.56 -0.23
N VAL A 43 -21.60 8.49 -0.06
CA VAL A 43 -22.31 9.04 1.10
C VAL A 43 -22.91 7.91 1.92
N LEU A 44 -22.61 7.93 3.22
CA LEU A 44 -23.11 6.98 4.18
C LEU A 44 -23.89 7.72 5.28
N GLU A 45 -25.00 7.14 5.72
CA GLU A 45 -25.75 7.60 6.89
C GLU A 45 -25.82 6.52 7.96
N ARG A 46 -25.85 6.94 9.21
CA ARG A 46 -25.92 6.00 10.33
C ARG A 46 -27.20 5.16 10.25
N PHE A 47 -27.04 3.87 10.41
CA PHE A 47 -28.16 2.91 10.42
C PHE A 47 -28.73 2.80 11.84
N ALA A 48 -29.94 3.33 12.07
CA ALA A 48 -30.58 3.35 13.38
C ALA A 48 -30.84 1.95 13.96
N ASP A 49 -31.16 0.98 13.09
CA ASP A 49 -31.46 -0.40 13.48
C ASP A 49 -30.20 -1.31 13.51
N TYR A 50 -28.99 -0.71 13.53
CA TYR A 50 -27.76 -1.49 13.63
C TYR A 50 -27.79 -2.41 14.85
N TRP A 51 -27.40 -3.67 14.64
CA TRP A 51 -27.54 -4.74 15.63
C TRP A 51 -26.67 -4.56 16.89
N ASP A 52 -25.44 -4.02 16.73
CA ASP A 52 -24.54 -3.78 17.85
C ASP A 52 -24.80 -2.39 18.45
N LYS A 53 -25.57 -2.36 19.51
CA LYS A 53 -25.89 -1.11 20.21
C LYS A 53 -24.74 -0.54 21.03
N ASN A 54 -23.65 -1.30 21.26
CA ASN A 54 -22.47 -0.82 21.96
C ASN A 54 -21.50 -0.07 21.02
N SER A 55 -21.63 -0.27 19.70
CA SER A 55 -20.79 0.37 18.68
C SER A 55 -21.61 0.97 17.53
N PRO A 56 -22.57 1.88 17.82
CA PRO A 56 -23.53 2.38 16.82
C PRO A 56 -22.94 3.37 15.81
N GLY A 57 -21.66 3.72 15.95
CA GLY A 57 -21.02 4.83 15.26
C GLY A 57 -21.33 6.18 15.93
N ASN A 58 -20.42 7.14 15.82
CA ASN A 58 -20.49 8.44 16.51
C ASN A 58 -20.82 9.62 15.59
N VAL A 59 -20.81 9.43 14.28
CA VAL A 59 -21.18 10.44 13.27
C VAL A 59 -22.52 10.08 12.63
N ALA A 60 -23.33 11.08 12.29
CA ALA A 60 -24.63 10.86 11.65
C ALA A 60 -24.47 10.56 10.16
N LYS A 61 -23.52 11.24 9.50
CA LYS A 61 -23.30 11.17 8.05
C LYS A 61 -21.81 11.21 7.74
N ILE A 62 -21.38 10.41 6.78
CA ILE A 62 -20.00 10.37 6.26
C ILE A 62 -20.07 10.64 4.77
N VAL A 63 -19.31 11.62 4.29
CA VAL A 63 -19.14 11.93 2.88
C VAL A 63 -17.69 11.64 2.50
N LEU A 64 -17.48 10.65 1.64
CA LEU A 64 -16.16 10.29 1.12
C LEU A 64 -15.99 10.88 -0.27
N THR A 65 -14.96 11.72 -0.44
CA THR A 65 -14.61 12.33 -1.71
C THR A 65 -13.17 11.96 -2.07
N PRO A 66 -12.90 11.32 -3.21
CA PRO A 66 -11.56 10.98 -3.64
C PRO A 66 -10.77 12.23 -4.03
N ILE A 67 -9.70 12.55 -3.30
CA ILE A 67 -8.75 13.61 -3.64
C ILE A 67 -7.40 12.93 -3.90
N LYS A 68 -7.03 12.79 -5.18
CA LYS A 68 -5.85 12.02 -5.61
C LYS A 68 -4.54 12.71 -5.20
N GLU A 69 -4.45 14.01 -5.43
CA GLU A 69 -3.23 14.77 -5.19
C GLU A 69 -3.01 15.05 -3.70
N ASP A 70 -1.84 14.67 -3.19
CA ASP A 70 -1.46 14.80 -1.77
C ASP A 70 -1.57 16.23 -1.27
N ALA A 71 -1.03 17.20 -2.02
CA ALA A 71 -1.03 18.61 -1.63
C ALA A 71 -2.45 19.20 -1.55
N THR A 72 -3.31 18.84 -2.51
CA THR A 72 -4.73 19.27 -2.53
C THR A 72 -5.49 18.66 -1.35
N ARG A 73 -5.23 17.40 -1.03
CA ARG A 73 -5.87 16.71 0.09
C ARG A 73 -5.50 17.34 1.44
N VAL A 74 -4.21 17.66 1.63
CA VAL A 74 -3.75 18.37 2.84
C VAL A 74 -4.31 19.80 2.91
N ALA A 75 -4.37 20.51 1.79
CA ALA A 75 -4.96 21.84 1.76
C ALA A 75 -6.43 21.83 2.17
N ALA A 76 -7.22 20.90 1.65
CA ALA A 76 -8.64 20.74 1.99
C ALA A 76 -8.86 20.47 3.48
N LEU A 77 -7.98 19.70 4.15
CA LEU A 77 -8.03 19.51 5.60
C LEU A 77 -7.74 20.80 6.37
N LEU A 78 -6.68 21.51 5.97
CA LEU A 78 -6.25 22.71 6.69
C LEU A 78 -7.20 23.91 6.47
N SER A 79 -7.91 23.97 5.32
CA SER A 79 -8.98 24.97 5.08
C SER A 79 -10.28 24.64 5.83
N GLY A 80 -10.49 23.37 6.22
CA GLY A 80 -11.74 22.91 6.82
C GLY A 80 -12.79 22.46 5.79
N ASP A 81 -12.40 22.30 4.52
CA ASP A 81 -13.29 21.76 3.48
C ASP A 81 -13.58 20.26 3.70
N VAL A 82 -12.68 19.57 4.41
CA VAL A 82 -12.88 18.20 4.88
C VAL A 82 -12.42 18.06 6.34
N ASP A 83 -13.07 17.18 7.09
CA ASP A 83 -12.80 16.94 8.51
C ASP A 83 -11.71 15.87 8.74
N PHE A 84 -11.45 15.03 7.74
CA PHE A 84 -10.55 13.88 7.85
C PHE A 84 -9.89 13.58 6.50
N ILE A 85 -8.61 13.25 6.51
CA ILE A 85 -7.89 12.75 5.33
C ILE A 85 -7.12 11.47 5.64
N ALA A 86 -7.07 10.57 4.66
CA ALA A 86 -6.22 9.39 4.65
C ALA A 86 -5.85 9.02 3.20
N PRO A 87 -4.57 8.72 2.92
CA PRO A 87 -3.40 8.86 3.79
C PRO A 87 -2.95 10.31 3.96
N VAL A 88 -2.21 10.58 5.03
CA VAL A 88 -1.47 11.83 5.20
C VAL A 88 -0.05 11.62 4.66
N PRO A 89 0.44 12.47 3.75
CA PRO A 89 1.80 12.36 3.23
C PRO A 89 2.82 12.74 4.33
N PRO A 90 3.87 11.92 4.56
CA PRO A 90 4.82 12.14 5.65
C PRO A 90 5.56 13.49 5.63
N GLN A 91 5.72 14.08 4.45
CA GLN A 91 6.33 15.40 4.28
C GLN A 91 5.51 16.54 4.91
N ASP A 92 4.19 16.37 5.07
CA ASP A 92 3.28 17.38 5.62
C ASP A 92 3.00 17.20 7.12
N PHE A 93 3.56 16.17 7.76
CA PHE A 93 3.30 15.88 9.18
C PHE A 93 3.61 17.07 10.10
N GLU A 94 4.75 17.74 9.90
CA GLU A 94 5.11 18.91 10.69
C GLU A 94 4.19 20.10 10.46
N ARG A 95 3.74 20.29 9.21
CA ARG A 95 2.79 21.34 8.86
C ARG A 95 1.43 21.11 9.56
N ILE A 96 0.94 19.86 9.52
CA ILE A 96 -0.33 19.48 10.16
C ILE A 96 -0.23 19.57 11.69
N ARG A 97 0.89 19.14 12.30
CA ARG A 97 1.09 19.26 13.75
C ARG A 97 1.13 20.71 14.24
N LYS A 98 1.65 21.62 13.43
CA LYS A 98 1.75 23.05 13.77
C LYS A 98 0.45 23.81 13.61
N ASP A 99 -0.50 23.31 12.84
CA ASP A 99 -1.79 23.97 12.61
C ASP A 99 -2.61 24.10 13.91
N GLY A 100 -2.56 23.09 14.78
CA GLY A 100 -3.23 23.07 16.10
C GLY A 100 -4.74 22.84 16.06
N LYS A 101 -5.39 22.93 14.91
CA LYS A 101 -6.84 22.67 14.75
C LYS A 101 -7.13 21.21 14.44
N VAL A 102 -6.18 20.51 13.85
CA VAL A 102 -6.30 19.12 13.42
C VAL A 102 -5.35 18.22 14.20
N LYS A 103 -5.71 16.95 14.35
CA LYS A 103 -4.91 15.95 15.06
C LYS A 103 -4.33 14.96 14.07
N LEU A 104 -3.00 14.82 14.06
CA LEU A 104 -2.32 13.76 13.32
C LEU A 104 -2.31 12.47 14.15
N VAL A 105 -2.90 11.41 13.61
CA VAL A 105 -2.89 10.06 14.20
C VAL A 105 -2.11 9.12 13.31
N THR A 106 -1.18 8.36 13.89
CA THR A 106 -0.37 7.35 13.18
C THR A 106 -0.44 6.03 13.94
N TYR A 107 -0.50 4.93 13.22
CA TYR A 107 -0.41 3.59 13.77
C TYR A 107 0.25 2.64 12.78
N SER A 108 0.85 1.57 13.27
CA SER A 108 1.44 0.54 12.43
C SER A 108 0.33 -0.34 11.83
N GLY A 109 0.24 -0.37 10.52
CA GLY A 109 -0.70 -1.23 9.80
C GLY A 109 -0.08 -2.57 9.40
N GLY A 110 -0.91 -3.46 8.85
CA GLY A 110 -0.51 -4.78 8.35
C GLY A 110 0.09 -4.79 6.95
N ARG A 111 0.21 -3.65 6.28
CA ARG A 111 0.71 -3.58 4.90
C ARG A 111 2.23 -3.67 4.85
N ILE A 112 2.74 -4.59 4.03
CA ILE A 112 4.16 -4.69 3.69
C ILE A 112 4.35 -4.31 2.22
N ILE A 113 5.32 -3.46 1.92
CA ILE A 113 5.78 -3.16 0.57
C ILE A 113 6.91 -4.14 0.24
N THR A 114 6.75 -4.88 -0.83
CA THR A 114 7.70 -5.92 -1.27
C THR A 114 8.15 -5.68 -2.70
N ILE A 115 9.34 -6.19 -3.03
CA ILE A 115 9.83 -6.28 -4.40
C ILE A 115 9.73 -7.75 -4.80
N GLN A 116 9.04 -8.02 -5.89
CA GLN A 116 8.93 -9.37 -6.44
C GLN A 116 9.97 -9.57 -7.55
N LEU A 117 10.70 -10.67 -7.48
CA LEU A 117 11.72 -11.04 -8.45
C LEU A 117 11.18 -12.17 -9.35
N ASN A 118 10.92 -11.85 -10.62
CA ASN A 118 10.39 -12.82 -11.56
C ASN A 118 11.50 -13.76 -12.07
N GLN A 119 11.59 -14.94 -11.45
CA GLN A 119 12.63 -15.94 -11.74
C GLN A 119 12.45 -16.63 -13.09
N LYS A 120 11.24 -16.56 -13.69
CA LYS A 120 10.98 -17.15 -15.02
C LYS A 120 11.39 -16.21 -16.15
N ARG A 121 11.23 -14.89 -15.96
CA ARG A 121 11.55 -13.87 -16.96
C ARG A 121 13.04 -13.49 -16.96
N ARG A 122 13.73 -13.69 -15.82
CA ARG A 122 15.15 -13.35 -15.66
C ARG A 122 15.90 -14.51 -15.00
N ALA A 123 16.79 -15.13 -15.76
CA ALA A 123 17.58 -16.27 -15.29
C ALA A 123 18.47 -15.94 -14.09
N GLU A 124 18.98 -14.70 -14.02
CA GLU A 124 19.80 -14.23 -12.91
C GLU A 124 19.06 -14.31 -11.58
N PHE A 125 17.73 -14.09 -11.59
CA PHE A 125 16.91 -14.20 -10.37
C PHE A 125 16.62 -15.64 -9.95
N ALA A 126 16.92 -16.65 -10.77
CA ALA A 126 16.83 -18.06 -10.39
C ALA A 126 17.92 -18.46 -9.38
N ASP A 127 19.09 -17.80 -9.43
CA ASP A 127 20.15 -18.03 -8.43
C ASP A 127 19.78 -17.37 -7.09
N VAL A 128 19.74 -18.16 -6.03
CA VAL A 128 19.40 -17.68 -4.68
C VAL A 128 20.40 -16.65 -4.18
N ARG A 129 21.69 -16.74 -4.58
CA ARG A 129 22.74 -15.79 -4.17
C ARG A 129 22.50 -14.39 -4.74
N VAL A 130 22.00 -14.29 -5.99
CA VAL A 130 21.58 -13.01 -6.60
C VAL A 130 20.43 -12.40 -5.81
N ARG A 131 19.41 -13.20 -5.43
CA ARG A 131 18.29 -12.70 -4.62
C ARG A 131 18.77 -12.25 -3.22
N GLN A 132 19.70 -12.97 -2.61
CA GLN A 132 20.32 -12.58 -1.35
C GLN A 132 21.14 -11.29 -1.49
N ALA A 133 21.91 -11.13 -2.58
CA ALA A 133 22.63 -9.90 -2.88
C ALA A 133 21.69 -8.69 -2.96
N ILE A 134 20.56 -8.82 -3.61
CA ILE A 134 19.54 -7.77 -3.68
C ILE A 134 19.01 -7.43 -2.27
N VAL A 135 18.69 -8.44 -1.44
CA VAL A 135 18.24 -8.22 -0.06
C VAL A 135 19.30 -7.49 0.77
N HIS A 136 20.59 -7.86 0.63
CA HIS A 136 21.69 -7.21 1.34
C HIS A 136 22.01 -5.81 0.80
N ALA A 137 21.70 -5.51 -0.47
CA ALA A 137 21.93 -4.19 -1.07
C ALA A 137 20.90 -3.13 -0.63
N ILE A 138 19.69 -3.55 -0.22
CA ILE A 138 18.59 -2.63 0.11
C ILE A 138 18.63 -2.22 1.57
N ASN A 139 18.84 -0.92 1.81
CA ASN A 139 18.85 -0.33 3.14
C ASN A 139 17.42 0.08 3.57
N ASN A 140 16.65 -0.86 4.09
CA ASN A 140 15.28 -0.64 4.58
C ASN A 140 15.22 0.44 5.67
N VAL A 141 16.19 0.45 6.59
CA VAL A 141 16.28 1.46 7.66
C VAL A 141 16.48 2.85 7.08
N GLY A 142 17.36 2.96 6.05
CA GLY A 142 17.60 4.20 5.35
C GLY A 142 16.36 4.72 4.62
N ILE A 143 15.59 3.84 3.97
CA ILE A 143 14.31 4.17 3.31
C ILE A 143 13.32 4.70 4.33
N VAL A 144 13.12 3.98 5.45
CA VAL A 144 12.19 4.40 6.50
C VAL A 144 12.59 5.76 7.09
N LYS A 145 13.86 5.97 7.37
CA LYS A 145 14.34 7.23 7.96
C LYS A 145 14.23 8.42 7.01
N LYS A 146 14.66 8.25 5.74
CA LYS A 146 14.80 9.37 4.79
C LYS A 146 13.54 9.65 3.99
N ILE A 147 12.86 8.60 3.52
CA ILE A 147 11.69 8.72 2.63
C ILE A 147 10.39 8.69 3.43
N MET A 148 10.27 7.74 4.34
CA MET A 148 9.05 7.57 5.15
C MET A 148 9.05 8.42 6.43
N LYS A 149 10.10 9.21 6.69
CA LYS A 149 10.20 10.09 7.88
C LYS A 149 9.91 9.37 9.21
N GLY A 150 10.29 8.10 9.32
CA GLY A 150 10.05 7.28 10.50
C GLY A 150 8.62 6.75 10.67
N THR A 151 7.75 6.89 9.69
CA THR A 151 6.34 6.48 9.77
C THR A 151 6.08 5.03 9.34
N ALA A 152 7.13 4.30 9.04
CA ALA A 152 7.08 2.88 8.70
C ALA A 152 8.06 2.10 9.58
N THR A 153 7.91 0.78 9.59
CA THR A 153 8.83 -0.13 10.26
C THR A 153 9.68 -0.86 9.22
N PRO A 154 11.02 -0.88 9.34
CA PRO A 154 11.85 -1.68 8.45
C PRO A 154 11.49 -3.16 8.56
N ALA A 155 11.14 -3.81 7.45
CA ALA A 155 10.70 -5.20 7.44
C ALA A 155 11.80 -6.14 6.91
N GLY A 156 12.00 -7.26 7.60
CA GLY A 156 12.87 -8.37 7.17
C GLY A 156 12.08 -9.59 6.67
N GLN A 157 10.76 -9.50 6.65
CA GLN A 157 9.83 -10.56 6.27
C GLN A 157 8.48 -9.99 5.82
N GLN A 158 7.62 -10.82 5.23
CA GLN A 158 6.31 -10.41 4.75
C GLN A 158 5.24 -10.30 5.84
N GLY A 159 5.37 -11.04 6.94
CA GLY A 159 4.46 -10.96 8.08
C GLY A 159 4.88 -9.82 9.05
N PRO A 160 4.06 -8.78 9.29
CA PRO A 160 4.40 -7.76 10.27
C PRO A 160 4.20 -8.26 11.71
N LYS A 161 4.82 -7.56 12.66
CA LYS A 161 4.67 -7.88 14.08
C LYS A 161 3.19 -7.87 14.50
N GLY A 162 2.78 -8.89 15.24
CA GLY A 162 1.40 -9.10 15.67
C GLY A 162 0.55 -9.98 14.74
N TYR A 163 1.09 -10.40 13.60
CA TYR A 163 0.43 -11.33 12.67
C TYR A 163 0.96 -12.76 12.84
N MET A 164 0.11 -13.73 12.50
CA MET A 164 0.49 -15.14 12.52
C MET A 164 1.70 -15.38 11.59
N GLY A 165 2.67 -16.17 12.04
CA GLY A 165 3.89 -16.46 11.28
C GLY A 165 4.99 -15.41 11.40
N TYR A 166 4.80 -14.33 12.18
CA TYR A 166 5.88 -13.38 12.45
C TYR A 166 7.03 -14.06 13.23
N ASN A 167 8.24 -13.95 12.68
CA ASN A 167 9.46 -14.43 13.32
C ASN A 167 10.38 -13.25 13.69
N PRO A 168 10.61 -12.94 14.97
CA PRO A 168 11.43 -11.81 15.40
C PRO A 168 12.90 -11.92 15.00
N ALA A 169 13.40 -13.10 14.63
CA ALA A 169 14.76 -13.28 14.13
C ALA A 169 14.95 -12.81 12.67
N LEU A 170 13.87 -12.65 11.91
CA LEU A 170 13.90 -12.19 10.51
C LEU A 170 13.89 -10.66 10.45
N VAL A 171 15.05 -10.06 10.69
CA VAL A 171 15.29 -8.62 10.65
C VAL A 171 15.81 -8.16 9.29
N PRO A 172 15.77 -6.84 8.96
CA PRO A 172 16.44 -6.27 7.80
C PRO A 172 17.95 -6.62 7.77
N ARG A 173 18.48 -6.95 6.59
CA ARG A 173 19.82 -7.54 6.44
C ARG A 173 20.74 -6.68 5.57
N TYR A 174 20.63 -5.35 5.64
CA TYR A 174 21.49 -4.49 4.84
C TYR A 174 22.98 -4.71 5.17
N ASP A 175 23.72 -5.12 4.15
CA ASP A 175 25.18 -5.32 4.16
C ASP A 175 25.68 -5.22 2.73
N LEU A 176 26.21 -4.06 2.36
CA LEU A 176 26.61 -3.79 0.97
C LEU A 176 27.83 -4.61 0.53
N GLU A 177 28.79 -4.86 1.43
CA GLU A 177 29.97 -5.66 1.08
C GLU A 177 29.58 -7.10 0.82
N LYS A 178 28.76 -7.69 1.70
CA LYS A 178 28.20 -9.02 1.46
C LYS A 178 27.39 -9.10 0.17
N ALA A 179 26.65 -8.07 -0.18
CA ALA A 179 25.93 -8.02 -1.45
C ALA A 179 26.87 -8.09 -2.65
N LYS A 180 28.00 -7.36 -2.60
CA LYS A 180 29.05 -7.40 -3.65
C LYS A 180 29.72 -8.77 -3.73
N ASP A 181 30.06 -9.36 -2.58
CA ASP A 181 30.69 -10.68 -2.54
C ASP A 181 29.77 -11.75 -3.14
N LEU A 182 28.49 -11.73 -2.81
CA LEU A 182 27.50 -12.64 -3.42
C LEU A 182 27.39 -12.46 -4.93
N MET A 183 27.41 -11.22 -5.45
CA MET A 183 27.45 -10.96 -6.89
C MET A 183 28.71 -11.54 -7.54
N LYS A 184 29.85 -11.41 -6.89
CA LYS A 184 31.12 -12.00 -7.36
C LYS A 184 31.09 -13.53 -7.37
N GLU A 185 30.54 -14.15 -6.32
CA GLU A 185 30.39 -15.61 -6.24
C GLU A 185 29.51 -16.20 -7.35
N THR A 186 28.61 -15.40 -7.92
CA THR A 186 27.77 -15.82 -9.06
C THR A 186 28.40 -15.54 -10.42
N GLY A 187 29.59 -14.91 -10.48
CA GLY A 187 30.19 -14.43 -11.72
C GLY A 187 29.50 -13.20 -12.31
N LEU A 188 28.65 -12.52 -11.51
CA LEU A 188 27.91 -11.32 -11.91
C LEU A 188 28.46 -10.05 -11.25
N GLU A 189 29.75 -10.00 -10.95
CA GLU A 189 30.43 -8.83 -10.34
C GLU A 189 30.37 -7.58 -11.24
N ASN A 190 30.11 -7.75 -12.53
CA ASN A 190 29.86 -6.65 -13.47
C ASN A 190 28.40 -6.24 -13.56
N GLY A 191 27.53 -6.94 -12.80
CA GLY A 191 26.11 -6.70 -12.76
C GLY A 191 25.36 -7.17 -14.01
N PHE A 192 24.12 -6.74 -14.12
CA PHE A 192 23.26 -6.98 -15.27
C PHE A 192 22.20 -5.88 -15.37
N GLU A 193 21.47 -5.85 -16.47
CA GLU A 193 20.38 -4.89 -16.69
C GLU A 193 19.02 -5.60 -16.54
N CYS A 194 18.09 -4.95 -15.84
CA CYS A 194 16.70 -5.45 -15.72
C CYS A 194 15.70 -4.29 -15.70
N THR A 195 14.42 -4.60 -15.87
CA THR A 195 13.34 -3.62 -15.74
C THR A 195 12.61 -3.85 -14.43
N MET A 196 12.26 -2.77 -13.73
CA MET A 196 11.35 -2.75 -12.59
C MET A 196 10.15 -1.89 -12.92
N ILE A 197 8.96 -2.41 -12.70
CA ILE A 197 7.72 -1.63 -12.73
C ILE A 197 7.29 -1.28 -11.30
N ALA A 198 6.78 -0.09 -11.09
CA ALA A 198 6.27 0.35 -9.79
C ALA A 198 5.06 1.28 -9.97
N PRO A 199 4.08 1.23 -9.06
CA PRO A 199 3.03 2.25 -9.07
C PRO A 199 3.57 3.59 -8.55
N ASN A 200 2.92 4.70 -8.93
CA ASN A 200 3.26 6.03 -8.45
C ASN A 200 2.12 6.75 -7.71
N ASN A 201 1.00 6.06 -7.52
CA ASN A 201 -0.16 6.61 -6.80
C ASN A 201 -0.96 5.54 -6.02
N ARG A 202 -0.30 4.44 -5.63
CA ARG A 202 -0.95 3.33 -4.91
C ARG A 202 -0.59 3.30 -3.43
N TYR A 203 0.67 3.57 -3.12
CA TYR A 203 1.23 3.55 -1.76
C TYR A 203 1.89 4.88 -1.43
N VAL A 204 2.02 5.17 -0.13
CA VAL A 204 2.71 6.38 0.31
C VAL A 204 4.17 6.35 -0.15
N ASN A 205 4.57 7.35 -0.93
CA ASN A 205 5.92 7.52 -1.49
C ASN A 205 6.42 6.33 -2.33
N ASP A 206 5.54 5.57 -2.98
CA ASP A 206 5.88 4.37 -3.76
C ASP A 206 6.95 4.64 -4.83
N GLU A 207 6.79 5.67 -5.64
CA GLU A 207 7.77 6.07 -6.65
C GLU A 207 9.14 6.41 -6.03
N LYS A 208 9.17 7.20 -4.97
CA LYS A 208 10.42 7.57 -4.27
C LYS A 208 11.12 6.37 -3.63
N ILE A 209 10.35 5.41 -3.16
CA ILE A 209 10.89 4.14 -2.64
C ILE A 209 11.51 3.35 -3.79
N ALA A 210 10.85 3.24 -4.95
CA ALA A 210 11.37 2.56 -6.12
C ALA A 210 12.65 3.20 -6.63
N GLU A 211 12.71 4.53 -6.76
CA GLU A 211 13.92 5.28 -7.13
C GLU A 211 15.08 5.03 -6.17
N ALA A 212 14.81 5.01 -4.85
CA ALA A 212 15.83 4.71 -3.86
C ALA A 212 16.37 3.28 -3.99
N VAL A 213 15.50 2.31 -4.28
CA VAL A 213 15.91 0.92 -4.53
C VAL A 213 16.78 0.84 -5.78
N VAL A 214 16.43 1.49 -6.88
CA VAL A 214 17.27 1.58 -8.09
C VAL A 214 18.66 2.11 -7.75
N SER A 215 18.74 3.22 -7.01
CA SER A 215 20.00 3.79 -6.55
C SER A 215 20.82 2.85 -5.65
N MET A 216 20.16 2.01 -4.85
CA MET A 216 20.83 1.03 -3.99
C MET A 216 21.35 -0.16 -4.81
N LEU A 217 20.57 -0.66 -5.76
CA LEU A 217 20.95 -1.77 -6.64
C LEU A 217 22.10 -1.39 -7.60
N SER A 218 22.22 -0.14 -8.01
CA SER A 218 23.33 0.33 -8.82
C SER A 218 24.70 0.16 -8.12
N LYS A 219 24.73 0.12 -6.77
CA LYS A 219 25.96 -0.11 -5.99
C LYS A 219 26.52 -1.52 -6.12
N ILE A 220 25.69 -2.47 -6.52
CA ILE A 220 26.08 -3.84 -6.89
C ILE A 220 26.00 -4.04 -8.41
N LYS A 221 26.08 -2.94 -9.15
CA LYS A 221 26.10 -2.88 -10.62
C LYS A 221 24.86 -3.46 -11.31
N ILE A 222 23.75 -3.68 -10.61
CA ILE A 222 22.47 -3.99 -11.24
C ILE A 222 21.90 -2.68 -11.80
N LYS A 223 21.80 -2.58 -13.13
CA LYS A 223 21.21 -1.45 -13.82
C LYS A 223 19.71 -1.68 -13.97
N VAL A 224 18.92 -0.94 -13.22
CA VAL A 224 17.46 -1.07 -13.25
C VAL A 224 16.85 0.02 -14.14
N ASN A 225 16.13 -0.39 -15.18
CA ASN A 225 15.26 0.49 -15.95
C ASN A 225 13.91 0.60 -15.21
N LEU A 226 13.72 1.68 -14.44
CA LEU A 226 12.51 1.91 -13.67
C LEU A 226 11.41 2.50 -14.55
N LYS A 227 10.24 1.87 -14.55
CA LYS A 227 9.01 2.37 -15.14
C LYS A 227 7.98 2.60 -14.03
N THR A 228 7.62 3.85 -13.77
CA THR A 228 6.55 4.18 -12.83
C THR A 228 5.26 4.51 -13.59
N MET A 229 4.12 4.12 -13.03
CA MET A 229 2.84 4.30 -13.67
C MET A 229 1.68 4.35 -12.67
N PRO A 230 0.53 4.93 -13.03
CA PRO A 230 -0.67 4.87 -12.20
C PRO A 230 -1.10 3.43 -11.90
N LYS A 231 -1.69 3.20 -10.73
CA LYS A 231 -2.08 1.86 -10.26
C LYS A 231 -2.92 1.03 -11.25
N ALA A 232 -3.75 1.69 -12.06
CA ALA A 232 -4.58 1.00 -13.05
C ALA A 232 -3.71 0.31 -14.11
N GLN A 233 -2.74 1.03 -14.68
CA GLN A 233 -1.78 0.49 -15.66
C GLN A 233 -0.81 -0.51 -15.01
N TYR A 234 -0.41 -0.26 -13.76
CA TYR A 234 0.51 -1.14 -13.03
C TYR A 234 -0.04 -2.56 -12.88
N TRP A 235 -1.33 -2.72 -12.58
CA TRP A 235 -1.92 -4.05 -12.43
C TRP A 235 -2.03 -4.79 -13.76
N ASP A 236 -2.31 -4.08 -14.85
CA ASP A 236 -2.37 -4.67 -16.20
C ASP A 236 -0.99 -5.17 -16.69
N GLU A 237 0.12 -4.51 -16.26
CA GLU A 237 1.48 -4.96 -16.60
C GLU A 237 2.07 -5.98 -15.61
N PHE A 238 1.50 -6.07 -14.40
CA PHE A 238 2.01 -6.94 -13.33
C PHE A 238 1.58 -8.40 -13.52
N ASP A 239 0.37 -8.65 -14.02
CA ASP A 239 -0.20 -9.98 -14.27
C ASP A 239 0.33 -10.55 -15.61
#